data_80d45b435c1499d2d1d4d7218065e7a8
#
_entry.id   80d45b435c1499d2d1d4d7218065e7a8
#
_cell.length_a   1.000
_cell.length_b   1.000
_cell.length_c   1.000
_cell.angle_alpha   90.00
_cell.angle_beta   90.00
_cell.angle_gamma   90.00
#
_symmetry.space_group_name_H-M   'P 1'
#
loop_
_entity.id
_entity.type
_entity.pdbx_description
1 polymer ?
#
loop_
_entity_poly.entity_id
_entity_poly.type
_entity_poly.pdbx_seq_one_letter_code
_entity_poly.pdbx_strand_id
1 'polypeptide(L)'
;MFSLKRKPMTIPSSADALPGRAQALPTAENHFVSGVPLKGPYPEGFEKAMFGLGCFWGAERIFWNLPGVYVTAVGYAGGPTPNPTYEEVCSGLTGHTEAVLVVFDPKKVSYDQLLKTFFESHDPTQGMRQGNDVGTQYRSGIYVFSAAQRKAAERAKTMYEAALKARSLGAISTEILPAPEFYFAEAYHQQYLAKNPQGYCGLGGTGVSCPIGTGVSA
;
A
#
# COMPACT_ATOMS: atom_id res chain seq x y z
N MET A 1 -1.47 -30.94 19.94
CA MET A 1 -2.58 -30.36 19.17
C MET A 1 -2.26 -28.87 19.01
N PHE A 2 -1.64 -28.48 17.90
CA PHE A 2 -1.32 -27.07 17.66
C PHE A 2 -2.62 -26.37 17.28
N SER A 3 -3.15 -25.54 18.20
CA SER A 3 -4.24 -24.62 17.89
C SER A 3 -3.72 -23.59 16.87
N LEU A 4 -4.13 -23.71 15.63
CA LEU A 4 -3.98 -22.67 14.64
C LEU A 4 -4.85 -21.48 15.11
N LYS A 5 -4.29 -20.60 15.94
CA LYS A 5 -4.95 -19.34 16.28
C LYS A 5 -5.24 -18.60 14.97
N ARG A 6 -6.52 -18.44 14.64
CA ARG A 6 -6.93 -17.60 13.51
C ARG A 6 -6.36 -16.20 13.72
N LYS A 7 -5.74 -15.65 12.68
CA LYS A 7 -5.27 -14.25 12.70
C LYS A 7 -6.44 -13.31 13.00
N PRO A 8 -6.24 -12.26 13.81
CA PRO A 8 -7.27 -11.27 14.06
C PRO A 8 -7.75 -10.64 12.74
N MET A 9 -9.06 -10.50 12.60
CA MET A 9 -9.70 -9.81 11.47
C MET A 9 -10.17 -8.40 11.86
N THR A 10 -9.75 -7.94 13.02
CA THR A 10 -10.03 -6.61 13.56
C THR A 10 -8.73 -5.93 13.93
N ILE A 11 -8.64 -4.63 13.67
CA ILE A 11 -7.49 -3.82 14.09
C ILE A 11 -7.51 -3.73 15.61
N PRO A 12 -6.41 -4.08 16.30
CA PRO A 12 -6.34 -3.98 17.76
C PRO A 12 -6.44 -2.51 18.20
N SER A 13 -7.00 -2.30 19.38
CA SER A 13 -6.89 -0.99 20.04
C SER A 13 -5.44 -0.71 20.44
N SER A 14 -5.10 0.55 20.71
CA SER A 14 -3.75 0.89 21.20
C SER A 14 -3.36 0.18 22.51
N ALA A 15 -4.36 -0.19 23.32
CA ALA A 15 -4.14 -0.92 24.58
C ALA A 15 -3.87 -2.42 24.36
N ASP A 16 -4.38 -2.99 23.27
CA ASP A 16 -4.27 -4.42 22.95
C ASP A 16 -3.15 -4.71 21.93
N ALA A 17 -2.60 -3.65 21.30
CA ALA A 17 -1.56 -3.77 20.31
C ALA A 17 -0.20 -4.13 20.95
N LEU A 18 0.68 -4.72 20.14
CA LEU A 18 2.07 -4.96 20.55
C LEU A 18 2.77 -3.62 20.86
N PRO A 19 3.65 -3.59 21.88
CA PRO A 19 4.28 -2.34 22.33
C PRO A 19 5.27 -1.76 21.32
N GLY A 20 5.79 -2.58 20.37
CA GLY A 20 6.80 -2.15 19.42
C GLY A 20 8.12 -1.72 20.07
N ARG A 21 8.80 -0.77 19.45
CA ARG A 21 10.12 -0.28 19.90
C ARG A 21 10.35 1.18 19.51
N ALA A 22 11.24 1.86 20.26
CA ALA A 22 11.61 3.25 19.98
C ALA A 22 12.52 3.39 18.74
N GLN A 23 13.37 2.39 18.48
CA GLN A 23 14.35 2.44 17.40
C GLN A 23 13.76 1.92 16.09
N ALA A 24 13.97 2.68 15.00
CA ALA A 24 13.62 2.24 13.66
C ALA A 24 14.43 0.99 13.26
N LEU A 25 13.80 0.11 12.50
CA LEU A 25 14.48 -1.06 11.94
C LEU A 25 15.50 -0.64 10.86
N PRO A 26 16.60 -1.37 10.74
CA PRO A 26 17.49 -1.23 9.60
C PRO A 26 16.75 -1.52 8.29
N THR A 27 16.93 -0.66 7.30
CA THR A 27 16.41 -0.88 5.94
C THR A 27 17.49 -0.57 4.90
N ALA A 28 17.19 -0.77 3.61
CA ALA A 28 18.11 -0.48 2.53
C ALA A 28 18.39 1.04 2.44
N GLU A 29 19.61 1.42 2.10
CA GLU A 29 19.99 2.80 1.85
C GLU A 29 19.46 3.28 0.50
N ASN A 30 19.59 2.44 -0.53
CA ASN A 30 19.19 2.75 -1.89
C ASN A 30 18.13 1.79 -2.41
N HIS A 31 17.28 2.29 -3.29
CA HIS A 31 16.30 1.50 -4.03
C HIS A 31 17.02 0.56 -5.02
N PHE A 32 16.78 -0.74 -4.92
CA PHE A 32 17.52 -1.76 -5.66
C PHE A 32 17.40 -1.61 -7.19
N VAL A 33 16.24 -1.15 -7.69
CA VAL A 33 16.00 -1.03 -9.14
C VAL A 33 16.52 0.29 -9.70
N SER A 34 16.24 1.41 -9.03
CA SER A 34 16.61 2.75 -9.53
C SER A 34 17.93 3.28 -9.02
N GLY A 35 18.49 2.69 -7.95
CA GLY A 35 19.73 3.12 -7.33
C GLY A 35 19.66 4.43 -6.52
N VAL A 36 18.49 5.09 -6.47
CA VAL A 36 18.34 6.37 -5.75
C VAL A 36 18.16 6.13 -4.24
N PRO A 37 18.47 7.12 -3.38
CA PRO A 37 18.26 7.01 -1.94
C PRO A 37 16.81 6.65 -1.58
N LEU A 38 16.62 5.59 -0.78
CA LEU A 38 15.30 5.09 -0.41
C LEU A 38 14.52 6.06 0.48
N LYS A 39 15.20 6.72 1.42
CA LYS A 39 14.62 7.64 2.40
C LYS A 39 14.70 9.11 2.01
N GLY A 40 15.23 9.40 0.83
CA GLY A 40 15.47 10.76 0.37
C GLY A 40 16.86 11.30 0.76
N PRO A 41 17.11 12.62 0.63
CA PRO A 41 16.11 13.62 0.22
C PRO A 41 15.59 13.41 -1.20
N TYR A 42 14.31 13.71 -1.40
CA TYR A 42 13.67 13.60 -2.71
C TYR A 42 13.77 14.92 -3.48
N PRO A 43 13.74 14.91 -4.84
CA PRO A 43 13.81 16.12 -5.63
C PRO A 43 12.67 17.09 -5.29
N GLU A 44 12.96 18.39 -5.39
CA GLU A 44 11.98 19.44 -5.16
C GLU A 44 10.80 19.33 -6.14
N GLY A 45 9.59 19.55 -5.65
CA GLY A 45 8.35 19.45 -6.43
C GLY A 45 7.83 18.02 -6.62
N PHE A 46 8.52 16.99 -6.12
CA PHE A 46 8.00 15.63 -6.12
C PHE A 46 7.00 15.43 -4.99
N GLU A 47 6.00 14.61 -5.26
CA GLU A 47 4.93 14.31 -4.32
C GLU A 47 5.02 12.88 -3.79
N LYS A 48 4.31 12.62 -2.68
CA LYS A 48 4.19 11.31 -2.06
C LYS A 48 2.76 10.78 -2.20
N ALA A 49 2.64 9.47 -2.39
CA ALA A 49 1.42 8.70 -2.23
C ALA A 49 1.71 7.48 -1.36
N MET A 50 0.70 6.95 -0.65
CA MET A 50 0.87 5.76 0.17
C MET A 50 -0.36 4.87 0.04
N PHE A 51 -0.14 3.58 -0.24
CA PHE A 51 -1.19 2.62 -0.56
C PHE A 51 -0.98 1.29 0.15
N GLY A 52 -2.06 0.70 0.66
CA GLY A 52 -2.15 -0.69 1.07
C GLY A 52 -3.07 -1.45 0.13
N LEU A 53 -2.62 -2.52 -0.51
CA LEU A 53 -3.41 -3.29 -1.48
C LEU A 53 -3.08 -4.79 -1.47
N GLY A 54 -2.87 -5.36 -0.30
CA GLY A 54 -2.45 -6.75 -0.10
C GLY A 54 -0.94 -6.86 0.09
N CYS A 55 -0.36 -8.00 -0.27
CA CYS A 55 1.08 -8.23 -0.14
C CYS A 55 1.89 -7.13 -0.86
N PHE A 56 2.72 -6.43 -0.10
CA PHE A 56 3.46 -5.26 -0.59
C PHE A 56 4.55 -5.57 -1.63
N TRP A 57 4.96 -6.83 -1.81
CA TRP A 57 5.93 -7.19 -2.84
C TRP A 57 5.38 -6.99 -4.26
N GLY A 58 4.16 -7.49 -4.50
CA GLY A 58 3.46 -7.29 -5.76
C GLY A 58 3.04 -5.84 -5.96
N ALA A 59 2.54 -5.23 -4.89
CA ALA A 59 2.12 -3.84 -4.86
C ALA A 59 3.26 -2.89 -5.23
N GLU A 60 4.44 -3.06 -4.65
CA GLU A 60 5.60 -2.23 -4.94
C GLU A 60 6.03 -2.34 -6.41
N ARG A 61 6.07 -3.59 -6.95
CA ARG A 61 6.45 -3.84 -8.34
C ARG A 61 5.58 -3.09 -9.34
N ILE A 62 4.29 -2.99 -9.10
CA ILE A 62 3.37 -2.27 -9.98
C ILE A 62 3.74 -0.79 -10.05
N PHE A 63 4.01 -0.17 -8.89
CA PHE A 63 4.30 1.25 -8.84
C PHE A 63 5.69 1.61 -9.38
N TRP A 64 6.75 0.85 -9.08
CA TRP A 64 8.07 1.20 -9.63
C TRP A 64 8.17 1.07 -11.14
N ASN A 65 7.27 0.31 -11.77
CA ASN A 65 7.20 0.18 -13.22
C ASN A 65 6.47 1.33 -13.92
N LEU A 66 5.82 2.22 -13.17
CA LEU A 66 5.10 3.36 -13.75
C LEU A 66 6.08 4.48 -14.13
N PRO A 67 6.09 4.91 -15.40
CA PRO A 67 6.86 6.09 -15.80
C PRO A 67 6.44 7.32 -14.97
N GLY A 68 7.43 8.03 -14.43
CA GLY A 68 7.20 9.19 -13.56
C GLY A 68 7.27 8.87 -12.04
N VAL A 69 7.24 7.60 -11.64
CA VAL A 69 7.60 7.20 -10.28
C VAL A 69 9.10 7.26 -10.12
N TYR A 70 9.56 7.95 -9.08
CA TYR A 70 10.98 8.18 -8.79
C TYR A 70 11.56 7.09 -7.90
N VAL A 71 10.86 6.78 -6.80
CA VAL A 71 11.25 5.75 -5.84
C VAL A 71 10.01 5.19 -5.17
N THR A 72 10.08 3.89 -4.86
CA THR A 72 9.10 3.21 -4.00
C THR A 72 9.78 2.68 -2.76
N ALA A 73 9.02 2.46 -1.71
CA ALA A 73 9.48 1.73 -0.53
C ALA A 73 8.32 0.93 0.05
N VAL A 74 8.61 -0.26 0.55
CA VAL A 74 7.63 -1.03 1.32
C VAL A 74 7.81 -0.81 2.81
N GLY A 75 6.70 -0.88 3.54
CA GLY A 75 6.69 -0.66 4.97
C GLY A 75 5.35 -0.96 5.61
N TYR A 76 5.18 -0.46 6.81
CA TYR A 76 4.03 -0.69 7.66
C TYR A 76 3.41 0.64 8.07
N ALA A 77 2.07 0.74 7.99
CA ALA A 77 1.37 1.98 8.29
C ALA A 77 -0.04 1.73 8.85
N GLY A 78 -0.60 2.72 9.53
CA GLY A 78 -2.00 2.72 9.96
C GLY A 78 -2.31 1.95 11.24
N GLY A 79 -1.33 1.36 11.90
CA GLY A 79 -1.46 0.72 13.20
C GLY A 79 -0.81 1.53 14.33
N PRO A 80 -1.12 1.22 15.59
CA PRO A 80 -0.57 1.94 16.74
C PRO A 80 0.84 1.49 17.18
N THR A 81 1.34 0.33 16.75
CA THR A 81 2.62 -0.22 17.18
C THR A 81 3.79 0.52 16.54
N PRO A 82 4.70 1.19 17.28
CA PRO A 82 5.83 1.88 16.68
C PRO A 82 6.92 0.91 16.21
N ASN A 83 7.50 1.18 15.06
CA ASN A 83 8.62 0.45 14.46
C ASN A 83 8.46 -1.08 14.48
N PRO A 84 7.35 -1.65 13.97
CA PRO A 84 7.09 -3.08 14.06
C PRO A 84 8.05 -3.88 13.16
N THR A 85 8.32 -5.13 13.52
CA THR A 85 8.94 -6.10 12.62
C THR A 85 7.90 -6.74 11.70
N TYR A 86 8.36 -7.36 10.61
CA TYR A 86 7.51 -8.15 9.73
C TYR A 86 6.73 -9.25 10.48
N GLU A 87 7.40 -9.96 11.37
CA GLU A 87 6.79 -11.02 12.16
C GLU A 87 5.67 -10.50 13.08
N GLU A 88 5.90 -9.34 13.71
CA GLU A 88 4.90 -8.67 14.52
C GLU A 88 3.68 -8.23 13.68
N VAL A 89 3.90 -7.68 12.50
CA VAL A 89 2.82 -7.33 11.56
C VAL A 89 2.06 -8.57 11.11
N CYS A 90 2.76 -9.66 10.79
CA CYS A 90 2.16 -10.93 10.42
C CYS A 90 1.32 -11.58 11.52
N SER A 91 1.55 -11.23 12.79
CA SER A 91 0.70 -11.67 13.91
C SER A 91 -0.71 -11.06 13.88
N GLY A 92 -0.89 -9.92 13.20
CA GLY A 92 -2.12 -9.13 13.19
C GLY A 92 -2.32 -8.27 14.45
N LEU A 93 -1.35 -8.25 15.38
CA LEU A 93 -1.45 -7.55 16.66
C LEU A 93 -0.80 -6.16 16.65
N THR A 94 -0.29 -5.69 15.51
CA THR A 94 0.25 -4.34 15.36
C THR A 94 -0.78 -3.34 14.84
N GLY A 95 -1.84 -3.83 14.21
CA GLY A 95 -2.83 -3.00 13.50
C GLY A 95 -2.35 -2.40 12.19
N HIS A 96 -1.09 -2.59 11.82
CA HIS A 96 -0.57 -2.07 10.56
C HIS A 96 -1.10 -2.81 9.35
N THR A 97 -1.17 -2.09 8.22
CA THR A 97 -1.22 -2.70 6.89
C THR A 97 0.18 -2.72 6.29
N GLU A 98 0.44 -3.70 5.43
CA GLU A 98 1.54 -3.65 4.47
C GLU A 98 1.26 -2.52 3.48
N ALA A 99 2.18 -1.56 3.38
CA ALA A 99 1.99 -0.35 2.60
C ALA A 99 3.17 -0.11 1.66
N VAL A 100 2.87 0.55 0.54
CA VAL A 100 3.86 1.07 -0.41
C VAL A 100 3.84 2.59 -0.36
N LEU A 101 4.98 3.18 -0.04
CA LEU A 101 5.25 4.60 -0.23
C LEU A 101 5.74 4.81 -1.65
N VAL A 102 5.11 5.73 -2.37
CA VAL A 102 5.45 6.09 -3.76
C VAL A 102 5.83 7.55 -3.80
N VAL A 103 7.02 7.86 -4.28
CA VAL A 103 7.45 9.23 -4.59
C VAL A 103 7.46 9.40 -6.10
N PHE A 104 6.79 10.42 -6.60
CA PHE A 104 6.54 10.59 -8.02
C PHE A 104 6.69 12.05 -8.49
N ASP A 105 7.02 12.21 -9.76
CA ASP A 105 7.02 13.51 -10.45
C ASP A 105 5.59 13.80 -10.95
N PRO A 106 4.86 14.76 -10.35
CA PRO A 106 3.48 15.05 -10.75
C PRO A 106 3.35 15.64 -12.17
N LYS A 107 4.48 16.05 -12.78
CA LYS A 107 4.52 16.48 -14.18
C LYS A 107 4.56 15.31 -15.16
N LYS A 108 4.93 14.10 -14.71
CA LYS A 108 5.06 12.89 -15.54
C LYS A 108 3.97 11.86 -15.28
N VAL A 109 3.53 11.74 -14.04
CA VAL A 109 2.44 10.85 -13.66
C VAL A 109 1.52 11.55 -12.67
N SER A 110 0.23 11.54 -12.92
CA SER A 110 -0.75 12.18 -12.03
C SER A 110 -1.10 11.27 -10.84
N TYR A 111 -1.56 11.89 -9.74
CA TYR A 111 -2.11 11.13 -8.62
C TYR A 111 -3.33 10.28 -9.02
N ASP A 112 -4.14 10.76 -9.98
CA ASP A 112 -5.26 10.01 -10.56
C ASP A 112 -4.77 8.74 -11.29
N GLN A 113 -3.61 8.79 -11.97
CA GLN A 113 -3.00 7.60 -12.57
C GLN A 113 -2.57 6.59 -11.50
N LEU A 114 -2.01 7.04 -10.38
CA LEU A 114 -1.66 6.17 -9.26
C LEU A 114 -2.91 5.53 -8.65
N LEU A 115 -3.99 6.30 -8.47
CA LEU A 115 -5.27 5.79 -7.99
C LEU A 115 -5.90 4.76 -8.94
N LYS A 116 -5.82 5.01 -10.25
CA LYS A 116 -6.27 4.04 -11.26
C LYS A 116 -5.49 2.73 -11.13
N THR A 117 -4.18 2.82 -11.08
CA THR A 117 -3.30 1.66 -10.88
C THR A 117 -3.63 0.92 -9.58
N PHE A 118 -3.85 1.64 -8.48
CA PHE A 118 -4.24 1.07 -7.20
C PHE A 118 -5.54 0.26 -7.31
N PHE A 119 -6.62 0.85 -7.83
CA PHE A 119 -7.92 0.20 -7.89
C PHE A 119 -7.97 -0.97 -8.88
N GLU A 120 -7.23 -0.90 -9.98
CA GLU A 120 -7.22 -1.97 -11.01
C GLU A 120 -6.35 -3.17 -10.64
N SER A 121 -5.42 -3.00 -9.69
CA SER A 121 -4.39 -4.00 -9.37
C SER A 121 -4.80 -4.99 -8.29
N HIS A 122 -5.89 -4.75 -7.55
CA HIS A 122 -6.36 -5.62 -6.48
C HIS A 122 -7.89 -5.64 -6.42
N ASP A 123 -8.45 -6.49 -5.57
CA ASP A 123 -9.88 -6.49 -5.29
C ASP A 123 -10.15 -5.69 -3.99
N PRO A 124 -10.65 -4.45 -4.09
CA PRO A 124 -10.85 -3.58 -2.93
C PRO A 124 -12.10 -3.93 -2.10
N THR A 125 -12.80 -5.03 -2.42
CA THR A 125 -14.04 -5.43 -1.73
C THR A 125 -13.82 -6.45 -0.63
N GLN A 126 -12.58 -6.93 -0.44
CA GLN A 126 -12.30 -8.12 0.38
C GLN A 126 -12.12 -7.84 1.89
N GLY A 127 -12.17 -6.59 2.32
CA GLY A 127 -11.98 -6.23 3.74
C GLY A 127 -10.57 -6.53 4.23
N MET A 128 -10.44 -7.28 5.32
CA MET A 128 -9.14 -7.64 5.93
C MET A 128 -8.49 -8.82 5.20
N ARG A 129 -8.40 -8.73 3.88
CA ARG A 129 -7.90 -9.81 3.01
C ARG A 129 -7.56 -9.27 1.63
N GLN A 130 -6.64 -9.94 0.92
CA GLN A 130 -6.46 -9.81 -0.53
C GLN A 130 -6.06 -11.16 -1.12
N GLY A 131 -6.93 -11.71 -1.99
CA GLY A 131 -6.72 -13.03 -2.59
C GLY A 131 -6.60 -14.12 -1.53
N ASN A 132 -5.48 -14.83 -1.50
CA ASN A 132 -5.20 -15.88 -0.52
C ASN A 132 -4.64 -15.34 0.80
N ASP A 133 -4.20 -14.09 0.82
CA ASP A 133 -3.60 -13.46 1.99
C ASP A 133 -4.68 -12.93 2.93
N VAL A 134 -4.75 -13.49 4.16
CA VAL A 134 -5.78 -13.19 5.16
C VAL A 134 -5.15 -12.50 6.37
N GLY A 135 -5.73 -11.37 6.79
CA GLY A 135 -5.32 -10.61 7.96
C GLY A 135 -5.42 -9.10 7.75
N THR A 136 -5.42 -8.34 8.85
CA THR A 136 -5.54 -6.88 8.85
C THR A 136 -4.41 -6.20 8.06
N GLN A 137 -3.24 -6.83 7.95
CA GLN A 137 -2.09 -6.32 7.22
C GLN A 137 -2.29 -6.30 5.69
N TYR A 138 -3.28 -6.98 5.17
CA TYR A 138 -3.57 -7.04 3.73
C TYR A 138 -4.77 -6.21 3.30
N ARG A 139 -5.30 -5.36 4.23
CA ARG A 139 -6.44 -4.51 3.92
C ARG A 139 -6.12 -3.46 2.88
N SER A 140 -7.15 -3.10 2.11
CA SER A 140 -7.09 -2.02 1.13
C SER A 140 -7.13 -0.65 1.82
N GLY A 141 -6.17 0.22 1.51
CA GLY A 141 -6.07 1.54 2.10
C GLY A 141 -5.37 2.57 1.22
N ILE A 142 -5.83 3.82 1.30
CA ILE A 142 -5.23 5.00 0.69
C ILE A 142 -4.92 5.98 1.81
N TYR A 143 -3.65 6.35 1.96
CA TYR A 143 -3.19 7.27 3.00
C TYR A 143 -2.76 8.58 2.35
N VAL A 144 -3.52 9.64 2.61
CA VAL A 144 -3.45 10.91 1.86
C VAL A 144 -2.60 11.95 2.57
N PHE A 145 -1.73 12.61 1.82
CA PHE A 145 -0.82 13.66 2.31
C PHE A 145 -1.42 15.07 2.19
N SER A 146 -2.55 15.23 1.49
CA SER A 146 -3.20 16.53 1.29
C SER A 146 -4.72 16.41 1.13
N ALA A 147 -5.42 17.54 1.31
CA ALA A 147 -6.86 17.62 1.02
C ALA A 147 -7.17 17.36 -0.46
N ALA A 148 -6.28 17.74 -1.37
CA ALA A 148 -6.42 17.47 -2.80
C ALA A 148 -6.38 15.96 -3.10
N GLN A 149 -5.42 15.24 -2.50
CA GLN A 149 -5.34 13.78 -2.60
C GLN A 149 -6.57 13.10 -2.01
N ARG A 150 -7.07 13.56 -0.85
CA ARG A 150 -8.30 13.04 -0.25
C ARG A 150 -9.48 13.15 -1.22
N LYS A 151 -9.70 14.34 -1.76
CA LYS A 151 -10.80 14.58 -2.71
C LYS A 151 -10.70 13.70 -3.97
N ALA A 152 -9.48 13.53 -4.48
CA ALA A 152 -9.23 12.66 -5.63
C ALA A 152 -9.49 11.18 -5.29
N ALA A 153 -9.03 10.70 -4.13
CA ALA A 153 -9.22 9.32 -3.69
C ALA A 153 -10.71 9.00 -3.46
N GLU A 154 -11.46 9.89 -2.81
CA GLU A 154 -12.89 9.72 -2.57
C GLU A 154 -13.68 9.71 -3.89
N ARG A 155 -13.36 10.60 -4.83
CA ARG A 155 -13.94 10.61 -6.18
C ARG A 155 -13.65 9.29 -6.90
N ALA A 156 -12.40 8.86 -6.92
CA ALA A 156 -11.96 7.62 -7.57
C ALA A 156 -12.68 6.39 -6.98
N LYS A 157 -12.76 6.30 -5.64
CA LYS A 157 -13.48 5.24 -4.94
C LYS A 157 -14.95 5.19 -5.37
N THR A 158 -15.64 6.34 -5.38
CA THR A 158 -17.06 6.42 -5.78
C THR A 158 -17.26 5.96 -7.22
N MET A 159 -16.42 6.42 -8.15
CA MET A 159 -16.51 6.05 -9.56
C MET A 159 -16.22 4.58 -9.79
N TYR A 160 -15.21 4.04 -9.11
CA TYR A 160 -14.86 2.63 -9.25
C TYR A 160 -15.91 1.71 -8.60
N GLU A 161 -16.47 2.10 -7.45
CA GLU A 161 -17.56 1.35 -6.80
C GLU A 161 -18.79 1.24 -7.70
N ALA A 162 -19.15 2.30 -8.42
CA ALA A 162 -20.22 2.25 -9.40
C ALA A 162 -19.91 1.27 -10.55
N ALA A 163 -18.66 1.24 -11.03
CA ALA A 163 -18.23 0.29 -12.06
C ALA A 163 -18.24 -1.17 -11.57
N LEU A 164 -17.80 -1.43 -10.32
CA LEU A 164 -17.86 -2.74 -9.69
C LEU A 164 -19.30 -3.22 -9.52
N LYS A 165 -20.19 -2.33 -9.03
CA LYS A 165 -21.61 -2.63 -8.85
C LYS A 165 -22.28 -3.00 -10.17
N ALA A 166 -21.93 -2.35 -11.28
CA ALA A 166 -22.43 -2.70 -12.62
C ALA A 166 -22.02 -4.11 -13.07
N ARG A 167 -20.99 -4.68 -12.45
CA ARG A 167 -20.53 -6.06 -12.65
C ARG A 167 -20.94 -7.02 -11.52
N SER A 168 -21.89 -6.60 -10.66
CA SER A 168 -22.39 -7.38 -9.51
C SER A 168 -21.29 -7.75 -8.49
N LEU A 169 -20.26 -6.92 -8.39
CA LEU A 169 -19.21 -7.05 -7.38
C LEU A 169 -19.59 -6.27 -6.10
N GLY A 170 -18.92 -6.60 -4.98
CA GLY A 170 -19.22 -6.05 -3.66
C GLY A 170 -18.88 -4.56 -3.50
N ALA A 171 -19.25 -3.99 -2.36
CA ALA A 171 -18.88 -2.63 -1.98
C ALA A 171 -17.38 -2.53 -1.65
N ILE A 172 -16.78 -1.36 -1.95
CA ILE A 172 -15.37 -1.10 -1.69
C ILE A 172 -15.12 -0.92 -0.19
N SER A 173 -14.23 -1.73 0.37
CA SER A 173 -13.80 -1.67 1.77
C SER A 173 -12.56 -0.79 1.99
N THR A 174 -12.00 -0.19 0.95
CA THR A 174 -10.81 0.67 1.02
C THR A 174 -11.00 1.81 2.03
N GLU A 175 -10.12 1.88 3.04
CA GLU A 175 -10.05 3.02 3.95
C GLU A 175 -9.33 4.20 3.28
N ILE A 176 -9.78 5.45 3.54
CA ILE A 176 -9.12 6.67 3.08
C ILE A 176 -8.85 7.51 4.32
N LEU A 177 -7.60 7.55 4.76
CA LEU A 177 -7.17 8.18 6.01
C LEU A 177 -6.03 9.19 5.74
N PRO A 178 -5.82 10.18 6.63
CA PRO A 178 -4.59 10.98 6.60
C PRO A 178 -3.38 10.05 6.68
N ALA A 179 -2.30 10.39 5.95
CA ALA A 179 -1.07 9.60 5.97
C ALA A 179 -0.51 9.52 7.40
N PRO A 180 -0.46 8.34 8.02
CA PRO A 180 0.15 8.13 9.32
C PRO A 180 1.68 8.04 9.18
N GLU A 181 2.36 7.79 10.28
CA GLU A 181 3.77 7.38 10.26
C GLU A 181 3.94 6.15 9.37
N PHE A 182 4.98 6.20 8.53
CA PHE A 182 5.39 5.07 7.68
C PHE A 182 6.67 4.46 8.25
N TYR A 183 6.57 3.23 8.69
CA TYR A 183 7.70 2.45 9.18
C TYR A 183 8.29 1.61 8.04
N PHE A 184 9.50 1.95 7.61
CA PHE A 184 10.17 1.21 6.54
C PHE A 184 10.37 -0.24 6.94
N ALA A 185 9.98 -1.16 6.06
CA ALA A 185 10.24 -2.59 6.25
C ALA A 185 11.74 -2.89 6.11
N GLU A 186 12.12 -4.07 6.56
CA GLU A 186 13.48 -4.58 6.54
C GLU A 186 14.07 -4.59 5.13
N ALA A 187 15.39 -4.49 5.01
CA ALA A 187 16.10 -4.33 3.73
C ALA A 187 15.77 -5.44 2.70
N TYR A 188 15.52 -6.66 3.16
CA TYR A 188 15.24 -7.79 2.27
C TYR A 188 13.85 -7.69 1.60
N HIS A 189 12.90 -6.94 2.19
CA HIS A 189 11.59 -6.69 1.60
C HIS A 189 11.60 -5.63 0.50
N GLN A 190 12.51 -4.64 0.60
CA GLN A 190 12.58 -3.56 -0.37
C GLN A 190 12.89 -4.13 -1.77
N GLN A 191 12.03 -3.84 -2.74
CA GLN A 191 12.08 -4.34 -4.11
C GLN A 191 12.29 -5.87 -4.19
N TYR A 192 11.56 -6.60 -3.34
CA TYR A 192 11.69 -8.04 -3.18
C TYR A 192 11.60 -8.80 -4.51
N LEU A 193 10.63 -8.47 -5.37
CA LEU A 193 10.41 -9.16 -6.65
C LEU A 193 11.45 -8.79 -7.73
N ALA A 194 12.23 -7.73 -7.56
CA ALA A 194 13.40 -7.48 -8.40
C ALA A 194 14.59 -8.34 -7.98
N LYS A 195 14.76 -8.57 -6.67
CA LYS A 195 15.78 -9.45 -6.10
C LYS A 195 15.43 -10.94 -6.27
N ASN A 196 14.12 -11.25 -6.30
CA ASN A 196 13.59 -12.61 -6.36
C ASN A 196 12.50 -12.69 -7.46
N PRO A 197 12.87 -12.80 -8.75
CA PRO A 197 11.89 -12.76 -9.86
C PRO A 197 10.83 -13.86 -9.83
N GLN A 198 11.12 -15.00 -9.17
CA GLN A 198 10.19 -16.12 -8.97
C GLN A 198 9.44 -16.03 -7.62
N GLY A 199 9.57 -14.92 -6.91
CA GLY A 199 8.94 -14.71 -5.62
C GLY A 199 7.41 -14.64 -5.72
N TYR A 200 6.74 -14.86 -4.58
CA TYR A 200 5.28 -14.82 -4.50
C TYR A 200 4.71 -13.44 -4.90
N CYS A 201 3.71 -13.47 -5.75
CA CYS A 201 2.91 -12.32 -6.12
C CYS A 201 1.43 -12.70 -6.12
N GLY A 202 0.73 -12.41 -5.03
CA GLY A 202 -0.69 -12.67 -4.85
C GLY A 202 -1.62 -11.57 -5.38
N LEU A 203 -1.08 -10.57 -6.09
CA LEU A 203 -1.88 -9.47 -6.61
C LEU A 203 -2.69 -9.88 -7.83
N GLY A 204 -3.98 -9.49 -7.83
CA GLY A 204 -4.88 -9.68 -8.94
C GLY A 204 -6.09 -8.76 -8.81
N GLY A 205 -6.35 -8.00 -9.87
CA GLY A 205 -7.49 -7.09 -9.93
C GLY A 205 -8.80 -7.81 -10.23
N THR A 206 -9.90 -7.07 -10.16
CA THR A 206 -11.27 -7.55 -10.47
C THR A 206 -11.54 -7.69 -11.96
N GLY A 207 -10.62 -7.24 -12.83
CA GLY A 207 -10.83 -7.15 -14.28
C GLY A 207 -11.73 -5.99 -14.71
N VAL A 208 -12.14 -5.13 -13.78
CA VAL A 208 -12.93 -3.93 -14.05
C VAL A 208 -12.01 -2.72 -14.19
N SER A 209 -12.15 -1.95 -15.26
CA SER A 209 -11.39 -0.70 -15.43
C SER A 209 -11.94 0.41 -14.55
N CYS A 210 -11.05 1.15 -13.91
CA CYS A 210 -11.38 2.33 -13.13
C CYS A 210 -11.62 3.53 -14.08
N PRO A 211 -12.82 4.13 -14.08
CA PRO A 211 -13.23 5.12 -15.08
C PRO A 211 -12.71 6.54 -14.81
N ILE A 212 -11.72 6.72 -13.95
CA ILE A 212 -11.11 8.03 -13.70
C ILE A 212 -10.21 8.46 -14.86
N GLY A 213 -10.34 9.73 -15.29
CA GLY A 213 -9.42 10.33 -16.24
C GLY A 213 -8.05 10.49 -15.61
N THR A 214 -7.00 10.14 -16.33
CA THR A 214 -5.63 10.13 -15.81
C THR A 214 -4.89 11.46 -15.92
N GLY A 215 -5.52 12.48 -16.53
CA GLY A 215 -5.25 13.91 -16.36
C GLY A 215 -3.83 14.43 -16.54
N VAL A 216 -2.93 13.70 -17.24
CA VAL A 216 -1.71 14.31 -17.74
C VAL A 216 -2.03 14.81 -19.13
N SER A 217 -2.26 16.13 -19.28
CA SER A 217 -2.26 16.78 -20.58
C SER A 217 -0.88 16.56 -21.20
N ALA A 218 -0.87 15.99 -22.39
CA ALA A 218 0.35 15.85 -23.20
C ALA A 218 0.99 17.23 -23.48
#